data_74fbba8c7ab684bccccebe71b561ff16
#
_entry.id   74fbba8c7ab684bccccebe71b561ff16
#
_cell.length_a   1.000
_cell.length_b   1.000
_cell.length_c   1.000
_cell.angle_alpha   90.00
_cell.angle_beta   90.00
_cell.angle_gamma   90.00
#
_symmetry.space_group_name_H-M   'P 1'
#
loop_
_entity.id
_entity.type
_entity.pdbx_description
1 polymer ?
#
loop_
_entity_poly.entity_id
_entity_poly.type
_entity_poly.pdbx_seq_one_letter_code
_entity_poly.pdbx_strand_id
1 'polypeptide(L)'
;AKYSDIKGFTVQTLSSDTAASQAAGGSWATGGSLNSTGHANASGSGSYNAALAIGGEGPPSFSPRYIGLTEQYNGSSWTEVADLNANRAFTGAAGTTTASIASGGHNPGVYPNSALNESWNGSAWTEVNDLNVGNKQFGQAGTATAAFEVGGNNASTSYVSTHEQWDGTNWTESGDINTGRAWGTSFGTTTAAMYAGGRTSSSTPPGVANVESWNGSAWTEINDLNQARYAASSSGIQTNGMVFAGYQPPNNLSKTEVFDGTSFTEVGDLGTAVRDVQCANNPSQGIENALNFGGFSTVYTSVTETWTAPSIFSKTTEGQLFFNSTANAFKETISDIATGTWASGGNLNTARYLVAAGATGSQTAAIVFSGAEPPNSAKTETYDGSSFTETGDLNQARTKLLEQGQPLPLYV
;
A
#
# COMPACT_ATOMS: atom_id res chain seq x y z
N ALA A 1 -35.35 27.47 9.89
CA ALA A 1 -35.71 26.13 10.38
C ALA A 1 -34.57 25.64 11.28
N LYS A 2 -34.90 25.12 12.46
CA LYS A 2 -33.91 24.46 13.28
C LYS A 2 -33.59 23.10 12.67
N TYR A 3 -32.34 22.66 12.78
CA TYR A 3 -31.83 21.39 12.31
C TYR A 3 -32.68 20.16 12.75
N SER A 4 -33.31 20.26 13.92
CA SER A 4 -34.22 19.26 14.48
C SER A 4 -35.52 19.08 13.69
N ASP A 5 -35.83 19.96 12.73
CA ASP A 5 -37.12 19.98 12.03
C ASP A 5 -37.07 19.21 10.69
N ILE A 6 -35.88 18.72 10.29
CA ILE A 6 -35.70 17.89 9.09
C ILE A 6 -35.96 16.43 9.48
N LYS A 7 -37.19 15.97 9.30
CA LYS A 7 -37.58 14.58 9.57
C LYS A 7 -37.28 13.72 8.35
N GLY A 8 -36.56 12.62 8.57
CA GLY A 8 -36.36 11.55 7.58
C GLY A 8 -34.98 11.45 6.95
N PHE A 9 -33.99 12.25 7.38
CA PHE A 9 -32.60 12.11 6.97
C PHE A 9 -31.75 11.70 8.16
N THR A 10 -30.98 10.62 8.01
CA THR A 10 -29.89 10.33 8.93
C THR A 10 -28.72 11.22 8.52
N VAL A 11 -28.51 12.29 9.26
CA VAL A 11 -27.36 13.16 9.03
C VAL A 11 -26.16 12.51 9.69
N GLN A 12 -25.28 11.92 8.89
CA GLN A 12 -23.93 11.62 9.34
C GLN A 12 -23.14 12.92 9.36
N THR A 13 -22.78 13.37 10.55
CA THR A 13 -21.74 14.39 10.72
C THR A 13 -20.39 13.71 10.51
N LEU A 14 -19.88 13.77 9.31
CA LEU A 14 -18.51 13.33 9.03
C LEU A 14 -17.58 14.46 9.49
N SER A 15 -17.09 14.35 10.70
CA SER A 15 -16.24 15.39 11.30
C SER A 15 -14.80 15.35 10.82
N SER A 16 -14.40 14.40 9.95
CA SER A 16 -13.08 14.35 9.37
C SER A 16 -13.02 13.29 8.25
N ASP A 17 -13.31 13.66 7.02
CA ASP A 17 -13.08 12.82 5.85
C ASP A 17 -11.67 13.03 5.29
N THR A 18 -10.67 12.84 6.13
CA THR A 18 -9.33 12.57 5.62
C THR A 18 -9.20 11.06 5.34
N ALA A 19 -8.41 10.68 4.37
CA ALA A 19 -8.14 9.26 4.08
C ALA A 19 -7.73 8.49 5.35
N ALA A 20 -7.05 9.15 6.29
CA ALA A 20 -6.67 8.62 7.58
C ALA A 20 -7.87 8.35 8.53
N SER A 21 -8.91 9.18 8.52
CA SER A 21 -10.10 8.91 9.35
C SER A 21 -10.94 7.76 8.81
N GLN A 22 -10.84 7.50 7.51
CA GLN A 22 -11.45 6.33 6.87
C GLN A 22 -10.67 5.05 7.18
N ALA A 23 -9.36 5.15 7.36
CA ALA A 23 -8.52 4.04 7.78
C ALA A 23 -8.66 3.67 9.27
N ALA A 24 -9.22 4.56 10.11
CA ALA A 24 -9.41 4.33 11.55
C ALA A 24 -10.27 3.10 11.90
N GLY A 25 -10.97 2.51 10.94
CA GLY A 25 -11.76 1.28 11.11
C GLY A 25 -11.11 0.01 10.53
N GLY A 26 -9.89 0.08 9.99
CA GLY A 26 -9.18 -1.10 9.50
C GLY A 26 -8.82 -2.07 10.63
N SER A 27 -8.66 -3.34 10.32
CA SER A 27 -8.38 -4.36 11.31
C SER A 27 -7.37 -5.39 10.83
N TRP A 28 -6.61 -5.91 11.79
CA TRP A 28 -5.76 -7.06 11.63
C TRP A 28 -6.53 -8.33 12.01
N ALA A 29 -6.35 -9.39 11.23
CA ALA A 29 -6.92 -10.71 11.49
C ALA A 29 -5.82 -11.78 11.41
N THR A 30 -5.88 -12.77 12.30
CA THR A 30 -4.93 -13.88 12.28
C THR A 30 -5.07 -14.70 11.01
N GLY A 31 -3.96 -14.92 10.32
CA GLY A 31 -3.83 -15.80 9.15
C GLY A 31 -3.19 -17.15 9.50
N GLY A 32 -2.86 -17.93 8.46
CA GLY A 32 -2.12 -19.17 8.63
C GLY A 32 -0.70 -18.91 9.15
N SER A 33 -0.29 -19.62 10.20
CA SER A 33 1.03 -19.47 10.81
C SER A 33 2.15 -19.99 9.91
N LEU A 34 3.34 -19.37 10.00
CA LEU A 34 4.59 -19.93 9.48
C LEU A 34 4.83 -21.33 10.04
N ASN A 35 5.45 -22.21 9.26
CA ASN A 35 5.84 -23.53 9.70
C ASN A 35 7.02 -23.49 10.68
N SER A 36 7.85 -22.44 10.60
CA SER A 36 9.00 -22.24 11.47
C SER A 36 8.85 -20.97 12.33
N THR A 37 9.37 -21.02 13.57
CA THR A 37 9.58 -19.83 14.42
C THR A 37 10.92 -19.16 14.16
N GLY A 38 11.66 -19.57 13.14
CA GLY A 38 12.99 -19.05 12.79
C GLY A 38 12.98 -17.76 11.97
N HIS A 39 11.82 -17.17 11.74
CA HIS A 39 11.69 -15.98 10.91
C HIS A 39 11.61 -14.66 11.70
N ALA A 40 12.28 -14.55 12.85
CA ALA A 40 12.57 -13.23 13.41
C ALA A 40 13.74 -12.59 12.64
N ASN A 41 13.71 -11.26 12.47
CA ASN A 41 14.73 -10.56 11.70
C ASN A 41 14.95 -11.14 10.26
N ALA A 42 13.94 -11.75 9.72
CA ALA A 42 13.86 -12.20 8.34
C ALA A 42 13.66 -11.02 7.39
N SER A 43 13.44 -11.28 6.13
CA SER A 43 12.88 -10.32 5.18
C SER A 43 11.63 -10.86 4.52
N GLY A 44 10.84 -9.97 3.95
CA GLY A 44 9.61 -10.34 3.27
C GLY A 44 9.47 -9.66 1.92
N SER A 45 8.88 -10.36 0.96
CA SER A 45 8.53 -9.81 -0.34
C SER A 45 7.19 -10.35 -0.83
N GLY A 46 6.59 -9.70 -1.82
CA GLY A 46 5.31 -10.12 -2.38
C GLY A 46 4.13 -9.27 -1.92
N SER A 47 2.94 -9.86 -1.84
CA SER A 47 1.69 -9.21 -1.49
C SER A 47 1.03 -9.90 -0.28
N TYR A 48 -0.01 -9.28 0.26
CA TYR A 48 -0.75 -9.80 1.42
C TYR A 48 -1.29 -11.23 1.25
N ASN A 49 -1.50 -11.68 0.03
CA ASN A 49 -2.03 -13.01 -0.31
C ASN A 49 -1.04 -13.90 -1.10
N ALA A 50 0.16 -13.40 -1.37
CA ALA A 50 1.22 -14.12 -2.08
C ALA A 50 2.57 -13.56 -1.66
N ALA A 51 3.19 -14.12 -0.61
CA ALA A 51 4.39 -13.59 0.03
C ALA A 51 5.49 -14.63 0.19
N LEU A 52 6.72 -14.16 0.35
CA LEU A 52 7.86 -14.95 0.80
C LEU A 52 8.32 -14.44 2.18
N ALA A 53 8.61 -15.36 3.09
CA ALA A 53 9.36 -15.15 4.31
C ALA A 53 10.76 -15.73 4.08
N ILE A 54 11.81 -14.91 4.21
CA ILE A 54 13.15 -15.23 3.69
C ILE A 54 14.19 -15.09 4.78
N GLY A 55 14.89 -16.17 5.10
CA GLY A 55 15.95 -16.19 6.10
C GLY A 55 15.45 -15.89 7.51
N GLY A 56 16.35 -15.35 8.34
CA GLY A 56 16.02 -14.94 9.70
C GLY A 56 16.83 -15.64 10.80
N GLU A 57 16.41 -15.43 12.03
CA GLU A 57 16.98 -16.12 13.19
C GLU A 57 15.90 -16.77 14.05
N GLY A 58 16.19 -17.96 14.54
CA GLY A 58 15.40 -18.65 15.52
C GLY A 58 15.84 -18.40 16.96
N PRO A 59 15.10 -18.94 17.96
CA PRO A 59 15.49 -18.89 19.35
C PRO A 59 16.89 -19.42 19.58
N PRO A 60 17.57 -19.02 20.67
CA PRO A 60 18.95 -19.45 20.95
C PRO A 60 19.17 -20.96 20.97
N SER A 61 18.11 -21.74 21.18
CA SER A 61 18.10 -23.21 21.14
C SER A 61 17.99 -23.77 19.70
N PHE A 62 17.73 -22.91 18.73
CA PHE A 62 17.61 -23.33 17.32
C PHE A 62 19.00 -23.58 16.71
N SER A 63 19.14 -24.63 15.93
CA SER A 63 20.43 -24.97 15.31
C SER A 63 20.24 -25.39 13.85
N PRO A 64 20.74 -24.58 12.90
CA PRO A 64 21.48 -23.32 13.08
C PRO A 64 20.56 -22.18 13.51
N ARG A 65 21.08 -21.25 14.32
CA ARG A 65 20.30 -20.08 14.79
C ARG A 65 19.93 -19.13 13.65
N TYR A 66 20.88 -18.88 12.75
CA TYR A 66 20.67 -18.11 11.53
C TYR A 66 20.32 -19.06 10.41
N ILE A 67 19.25 -18.82 9.73
CA ILE A 67 18.63 -19.74 8.78
C ILE A 67 18.56 -19.14 7.38
N GLY A 68 18.53 -20.03 6.38
CA GLY A 68 18.26 -19.70 4.99
C GLY A 68 16.83 -20.05 4.58
N LEU A 69 16.02 -20.59 5.50
CA LEU A 69 14.68 -21.05 5.21
C LEU A 69 13.87 -20.00 4.45
N THR A 70 13.19 -20.45 3.40
CA THR A 70 12.22 -19.63 2.68
C THR A 70 10.88 -20.31 2.72
N GLU A 71 9.87 -19.60 3.21
CA GLU A 71 8.47 -20.06 3.18
C GLU A 71 7.65 -19.16 2.26
N GLN A 72 6.75 -19.78 1.50
CA GLN A 72 5.84 -19.09 0.59
C GLN A 72 4.41 -19.14 1.10
N TYR A 73 3.75 -17.99 1.15
CA TYR A 73 2.35 -17.82 1.51
C TYR A 73 1.46 -17.79 0.28
N ASN A 74 0.32 -18.52 0.33
CA ASN A 74 -0.65 -18.60 -0.76
C ASN A 74 -1.97 -17.88 -0.47
N GLY A 75 -2.00 -17.02 0.55
CA GLY A 75 -3.22 -16.34 1.02
C GLY A 75 -3.92 -17.05 2.18
N SER A 76 -3.52 -18.28 2.52
CA SER A 76 -4.12 -19.05 3.63
C SER A 76 -3.10 -19.85 4.45
N SER A 77 -2.05 -20.36 3.84
CA SER A 77 -1.04 -21.19 4.48
C SER A 77 0.35 -20.94 3.92
N TRP A 78 1.37 -21.23 4.74
CA TRP A 78 2.76 -21.19 4.37
C TRP A 78 3.25 -22.57 3.95
N THR A 79 4.16 -22.62 3.00
CA THR A 79 4.82 -23.83 2.51
C THR A 79 6.29 -23.54 2.33
N GLU A 80 7.16 -24.42 2.86
CA GLU A 80 8.60 -24.32 2.65
C GLU A 80 8.95 -24.54 1.17
N VAL A 81 9.83 -23.68 0.67
CA VAL A 81 10.37 -23.71 -0.70
C VAL A 81 11.89 -23.75 -0.64
N ALA A 82 12.60 -23.58 -1.76
CA ALA A 82 14.06 -23.64 -1.74
C ALA A 82 14.68 -22.49 -0.92
N ASP A 83 15.65 -22.84 -0.09
CA ASP A 83 16.36 -21.96 0.83
C ASP A 83 17.35 -21.04 0.14
N LEU A 84 17.70 -19.92 0.81
CA LEU A 84 18.88 -19.13 0.48
C LEU A 84 20.15 -19.99 0.47
N ASN A 85 21.06 -19.69 -0.44
CA ASN A 85 22.38 -20.37 -0.47
C ASN A 85 23.23 -20.03 0.77
N ALA A 86 22.97 -18.90 1.42
CA ALA A 86 23.67 -18.47 2.63
C ALA A 86 22.71 -18.14 3.77
N ASN A 87 22.83 -18.84 4.90
CA ASN A 87 22.04 -18.59 6.10
C ASN A 87 22.30 -17.19 6.66
N ARG A 88 21.27 -16.34 6.74
CA ARG A 88 21.38 -14.93 7.16
C ARG A 88 20.09 -14.43 7.81
N ALA A 89 20.25 -13.50 8.77
CA ALA A 89 19.17 -12.68 9.30
C ALA A 89 19.45 -11.20 9.01
N PHE A 90 18.49 -10.31 9.32
CA PHE A 90 18.60 -8.86 9.09
C PHE A 90 18.85 -8.50 7.63
N THR A 91 18.38 -9.34 6.73
CA THR A 91 18.40 -9.11 5.28
C THR A 91 17.30 -8.12 4.88
N GLY A 92 17.47 -7.50 3.72
CA GLY A 92 16.37 -6.86 3.01
C GLY A 92 15.83 -7.76 1.90
N ALA A 93 14.60 -7.54 1.47
CA ALA A 93 14.03 -8.20 0.30
C ALA A 93 13.11 -7.29 -0.50
N ALA A 94 13.01 -7.54 -1.81
CA ALA A 94 12.13 -6.83 -2.71
C ALA A 94 11.68 -7.73 -3.86
N GLY A 95 10.40 -7.65 -4.24
CA GLY A 95 9.87 -8.44 -5.36
C GLY A 95 8.55 -9.14 -5.06
N THR A 96 8.36 -10.29 -5.70
CA THR A 96 7.16 -11.12 -5.63
C THR A 96 7.51 -12.58 -5.32
N THR A 97 6.50 -13.45 -5.18
CA THR A 97 6.70 -14.90 -5.00
C THR A 97 7.31 -15.59 -6.22
N THR A 98 7.35 -14.95 -7.37
CA THR A 98 7.91 -15.51 -8.61
C THR A 98 9.25 -14.87 -9.03
N ALA A 99 9.56 -13.70 -8.49
CA ALA A 99 10.82 -12.99 -8.73
C ALA A 99 11.12 -12.05 -7.56
N SER A 100 12.17 -12.31 -6.81
CA SER A 100 12.59 -11.53 -5.64
C SER A 100 14.09 -11.44 -5.54
N ILE A 101 14.59 -10.45 -4.80
CA ILE A 101 15.99 -10.40 -4.35
C ILE A 101 16.03 -10.39 -2.82
N ALA A 102 17.11 -10.95 -2.26
CA ALA A 102 17.43 -10.92 -0.84
C ALA A 102 18.86 -10.44 -0.67
N SER A 103 19.04 -9.29 0.00
CA SER A 103 20.32 -8.58 0.04
C SER A 103 20.84 -8.41 1.45
N GLY A 104 22.16 -8.32 1.59
CA GLY A 104 22.84 -8.02 2.85
C GLY A 104 22.63 -9.05 3.94
N GLY A 105 22.61 -8.56 5.19
CA GLY A 105 22.28 -9.36 6.37
C GLY A 105 23.47 -9.73 7.26
N HIS A 106 23.24 -10.70 8.14
CA HIS A 106 24.15 -11.05 9.21
C HIS A 106 24.13 -12.55 9.52
N ASN A 107 25.32 -13.11 9.67
CA ASN A 107 25.57 -14.40 10.29
C ASN A 107 26.92 -14.31 11.01
N PRO A 108 26.97 -14.20 12.35
CA PRO A 108 28.20 -14.01 13.10
C PRO A 108 29.19 -15.14 12.85
N GLY A 109 30.45 -14.80 12.61
CA GLY A 109 31.51 -15.77 12.34
C GLY A 109 31.61 -16.23 10.88
N VAL A 110 30.59 -15.96 10.05
CA VAL A 110 30.63 -16.24 8.61
C VAL A 110 30.49 -14.93 7.82
N TYR A 111 29.38 -14.21 8.05
CA TYR A 111 29.04 -12.95 7.39
C TYR A 111 28.58 -11.92 8.42
N PRO A 112 29.47 -11.27 9.20
CA PRO A 112 29.06 -10.33 10.24
C PRO A 112 28.32 -9.10 9.70
N ASN A 113 28.65 -8.67 8.48
CA ASN A 113 27.90 -7.71 7.67
C ASN A 113 28.03 -8.20 6.22
N SER A 114 27.00 -8.84 5.73
CA SER A 114 27.00 -9.44 4.40
C SER A 114 26.75 -8.38 3.32
N ALA A 115 27.42 -8.52 2.19
CA ALA A 115 27.09 -7.83 0.95
C ALA A 115 26.28 -8.71 -0.01
N LEU A 116 26.19 -10.01 0.28
CA LEU A 116 25.60 -11.01 -0.61
C LEU A 116 24.20 -10.60 -1.06
N ASN A 117 23.96 -10.76 -2.34
CA ASN A 117 22.66 -10.57 -2.96
C ASN A 117 22.28 -11.84 -3.73
N GLU A 118 21.11 -12.38 -3.43
CA GLU A 118 20.58 -13.56 -4.09
C GLU A 118 19.24 -13.21 -4.78
N SER A 119 19.05 -13.75 -5.98
CA SER A 119 17.85 -13.59 -6.80
C SER A 119 17.04 -14.88 -6.81
N TRP A 120 15.74 -14.75 -6.58
CA TRP A 120 14.72 -15.80 -6.64
C TRP A 120 14.00 -15.80 -7.99
N ASN A 121 13.87 -16.96 -8.61
CA ASN A 121 13.22 -17.12 -9.91
C ASN A 121 11.86 -17.85 -9.85
N GLY A 122 11.29 -17.99 -8.65
CA GLY A 122 10.07 -18.77 -8.40
C GLY A 122 10.32 -20.22 -7.97
N SER A 123 11.59 -20.71 -8.03
CA SER A 123 11.94 -22.10 -7.69
C SER A 123 13.27 -22.25 -6.98
N ALA A 124 14.23 -21.35 -7.20
CA ALA A 124 15.56 -21.42 -6.62
C ALA A 124 16.18 -20.03 -6.43
N TRP A 125 17.07 -19.92 -5.45
CA TRP A 125 17.91 -18.76 -5.21
C TRP A 125 19.22 -18.91 -5.98
N THR A 126 19.70 -17.83 -6.56
CA THR A 126 20.98 -17.75 -7.27
C THR A 126 21.69 -16.47 -6.86
N GLU A 127 22.98 -16.58 -6.52
CA GLU A 127 23.83 -15.43 -6.20
C GLU A 127 23.96 -14.52 -7.43
N VAL A 128 23.83 -13.22 -7.20
CA VAL A 128 23.95 -12.15 -8.20
C VAL A 128 24.90 -11.08 -7.66
N ASN A 129 25.08 -9.96 -8.37
CA ASN A 129 26.02 -8.91 -7.95
C ASN A 129 25.65 -8.34 -6.58
N ASP A 130 26.66 -8.30 -5.72
CA ASP A 130 26.56 -7.89 -4.33
C ASP A 130 26.32 -6.39 -4.13
N LEU A 131 25.85 -6.00 -2.93
CA LEU A 131 25.91 -4.62 -2.43
C LEU A 131 27.35 -4.09 -2.49
N ASN A 132 27.52 -2.80 -2.72
CA ASN A 132 28.85 -2.18 -2.70
C ASN A 132 29.51 -2.27 -1.32
N VAL A 133 28.71 -2.22 -0.26
CA VAL A 133 29.17 -2.37 1.12
C VAL A 133 28.27 -3.33 1.89
N GLY A 134 28.87 -4.31 2.57
CA GLY A 134 28.11 -5.24 3.42
C GLY A 134 27.32 -4.51 4.52
N ASN A 135 26.01 -4.73 4.56
CA ASN A 135 25.07 -4.01 5.41
C ASN A 135 24.04 -4.95 6.05
N LYS A 136 23.46 -4.53 7.16
CA LYS A 136 22.35 -5.22 7.87
C LYS A 136 21.44 -4.21 8.56
N GLN A 137 20.20 -4.65 8.90
CA GLN A 137 19.26 -3.80 9.67
C GLN A 137 18.87 -2.52 8.92
N PHE A 138 18.88 -2.58 7.61
CA PHE A 138 18.49 -1.51 6.69
C PHE A 138 17.07 -1.69 6.20
N GLY A 139 16.48 -0.64 5.64
CA GLY A 139 15.23 -0.73 4.92
C GLY A 139 15.46 -1.12 3.46
N GLN A 140 14.65 -2.04 2.92
CA GLN A 140 14.66 -2.39 1.50
C GLN A 140 13.24 -2.47 0.97
N ALA A 141 13.02 -1.94 -0.25
CA ALA A 141 11.77 -2.07 -0.98
C ALA A 141 12.00 -1.97 -2.49
N GLY A 142 10.93 -2.20 -3.25
CA GLY A 142 10.98 -2.18 -4.71
C GLY A 142 10.57 -3.50 -5.34
N THR A 143 11.14 -3.80 -6.50
CA THR A 143 10.91 -5.03 -7.27
C THR A 143 12.22 -5.83 -7.41
N ALA A 144 12.15 -7.05 -7.92
CA ALA A 144 13.34 -7.87 -8.19
C ALA A 144 14.31 -7.23 -9.20
N THR A 145 13.86 -6.29 -10.01
CA THR A 145 14.66 -5.62 -11.05
C THR A 145 14.88 -4.12 -10.80
N ALA A 146 14.24 -3.56 -9.78
CA ALA A 146 14.38 -2.16 -9.41
C ALA A 146 14.07 -2.01 -7.91
N ALA A 147 15.10 -2.13 -7.08
CA ALA A 147 15.01 -2.06 -5.62
C ALA A 147 15.96 -1.02 -5.06
N PHE A 148 15.78 -0.69 -3.80
CA PHE A 148 16.72 0.15 -3.06
C PHE A 148 16.94 -0.41 -1.67
N GLU A 149 18.11 -0.14 -1.10
CA GLU A 149 18.41 -0.29 0.31
C GLU A 149 18.76 1.05 0.93
N VAL A 150 18.44 1.27 2.20
CA VAL A 150 18.66 2.55 2.86
C VAL A 150 18.94 2.43 4.35
N GLY A 151 19.91 3.21 4.86
CA GLY A 151 20.32 3.19 6.24
C GLY A 151 21.02 1.90 6.63
N GLY A 152 20.93 1.51 7.89
CA GLY A 152 21.46 0.23 8.37
C GLY A 152 22.71 0.34 9.22
N ASN A 153 23.46 -0.75 9.27
CA ASN A 153 24.65 -0.92 10.08
C ASN A 153 25.69 -1.72 9.30
N ASN A 154 26.79 -1.11 8.93
CA ASN A 154 27.89 -1.76 8.23
C ASN A 154 29.09 -2.04 9.15
N ALA A 155 30.14 -2.65 8.63
CA ALA A 155 31.33 -3.03 9.41
C ALA A 155 32.14 -1.82 9.92
N SER A 156 32.05 -0.69 9.24
CA SER A 156 32.84 0.51 9.52
C SER A 156 32.12 1.49 10.44
N THR A 157 30.80 1.56 10.33
CA THR A 157 29.98 2.55 11.03
C THR A 157 28.63 1.95 11.40
N SER A 158 28.22 2.11 12.67
CA SER A 158 26.84 1.86 13.07
C SER A 158 25.97 3.06 12.69
N TYR A 159 24.73 2.81 12.27
CA TYR A 159 23.78 3.85 11.90
C TYR A 159 24.22 4.67 10.68
N VAL A 160 24.34 4.00 9.52
CA VAL A 160 24.75 4.64 8.26
C VAL A 160 23.61 5.40 7.61
N SER A 161 23.99 6.36 6.75
CA SER A 161 23.04 7.14 5.94
C SER A 161 22.96 6.63 4.50
N THR A 162 23.75 5.64 4.14
CA THR A 162 23.89 5.15 2.76
C THR A 162 22.57 4.72 2.15
N HIS A 163 22.44 4.93 0.85
CA HIS A 163 21.35 4.50 0.03
C HIS A 163 21.91 3.95 -1.28
N GLU A 164 21.62 2.68 -1.58
CA GLU A 164 21.99 2.05 -2.84
C GLU A 164 20.73 1.65 -3.62
N GLN A 165 20.82 1.70 -4.95
CA GLN A 165 19.75 1.31 -5.86
C GLN A 165 20.19 0.15 -6.75
N TRP A 166 19.33 -0.84 -6.91
CA TRP A 166 19.45 -2.00 -7.77
C TRP A 166 18.76 -1.77 -9.10
N ASP A 167 19.46 -1.98 -10.20
CA ASP A 167 18.95 -1.80 -11.57
C ASP A 167 18.56 -3.14 -12.25
N GLY A 168 18.56 -4.23 -11.51
CA GLY A 168 18.38 -5.60 -12.03
C GLY A 168 19.69 -6.32 -12.31
N THR A 169 20.83 -5.63 -12.21
CA THR A 169 22.17 -6.17 -12.46
C THR A 169 23.19 -5.71 -11.44
N ASN A 170 23.20 -4.44 -11.09
CA ASN A 170 24.19 -3.84 -10.18
C ASN A 170 23.53 -2.96 -9.13
N TRP A 171 24.19 -2.85 -7.98
CA TRP A 171 23.93 -1.85 -6.97
C TRP A 171 24.73 -0.58 -7.24
N THR A 172 24.12 0.56 -7.12
CA THR A 172 24.74 1.87 -7.31
C THR A 172 24.38 2.80 -6.15
N GLU A 173 25.39 3.42 -5.53
CA GLU A 173 25.18 4.42 -4.48
C GLU A 173 24.40 5.62 -5.03
N SER A 174 23.48 6.12 -4.22
CA SER A 174 22.60 7.23 -4.53
C SER A 174 22.59 8.24 -3.38
N GLY A 175 21.70 9.26 -3.40
CA GLY A 175 21.67 10.29 -2.37
C GLY A 175 21.31 9.75 -0.99
N ASP A 176 22.12 10.05 0.00
CA ASP A 176 22.02 9.61 1.39
C ASP A 176 20.81 10.20 2.12
N ILE A 177 20.30 9.49 3.13
CA ILE A 177 19.34 10.05 4.11
C ILE A 177 20.03 11.13 4.98
N ASN A 178 19.25 12.10 5.44
CA ASN A 178 19.79 13.23 6.22
C ASN A 178 20.35 12.82 7.58
N THR A 179 19.79 11.78 8.19
CA THR A 179 20.25 11.26 9.49
C THR A 179 20.48 9.76 9.42
N GLY A 180 21.73 9.33 9.54
CA GLY A 180 22.10 7.91 9.54
C GLY A 180 21.44 7.14 10.67
N ARG A 181 20.75 6.04 10.32
CA ARG A 181 20.01 5.19 11.27
C ARG A 181 19.83 3.77 10.78
N ALA A 182 19.72 2.84 11.72
CA ALA A 182 19.47 1.44 11.48
C ALA A 182 18.12 1.00 12.06
N TRP A 183 17.62 -0.16 11.67
CA TRP A 183 16.36 -0.71 12.15
C TRP A 183 15.12 0.11 11.77
N GLY A 184 15.24 1.00 10.81
CA GLY A 184 14.11 1.67 10.19
C GLY A 184 13.44 0.74 9.19
N THR A 185 12.24 1.11 8.78
CA THR A 185 11.47 0.38 7.77
C THR A 185 11.25 1.25 6.53
N SER A 186 11.17 0.62 5.36
CA SER A 186 11.00 1.34 4.09
C SER A 186 9.93 0.74 3.21
N PHE A 187 9.33 1.56 2.37
CA PHE A 187 8.34 1.18 1.37
C PHE A 187 8.38 2.12 0.17
N GLY A 188 7.81 1.68 -0.96
CA GLY A 188 7.79 2.44 -2.21
C GLY A 188 8.73 1.89 -3.27
N THR A 189 9.22 2.75 -4.16
CA THR A 189 10.01 2.42 -5.35
C THR A 189 11.35 3.15 -5.35
N THR A 190 12.23 2.82 -6.32
CA THR A 190 13.51 3.53 -6.54
C THR A 190 13.36 5.02 -6.88
N THR A 191 12.16 5.47 -7.25
CA THR A 191 11.90 6.88 -7.59
C THR A 191 10.99 7.60 -6.62
N ALA A 192 10.30 6.86 -5.74
CA ALA A 192 9.32 7.39 -4.80
C ALA A 192 9.23 6.46 -3.58
N ALA A 193 9.98 6.75 -2.53
CA ALA A 193 10.11 5.89 -1.35
C ALA A 193 10.00 6.65 -0.03
N MET A 194 9.82 5.89 1.03
CA MET A 194 9.79 6.36 2.41
C MET A 194 10.77 5.53 3.25
N TYR A 195 11.40 6.19 4.22
CA TYR A 195 12.15 5.53 5.28
C TYR A 195 11.72 6.08 6.64
N ALA A 196 11.20 5.22 7.50
CA ALA A 196 10.50 5.60 8.71
C ALA A 196 11.08 4.96 9.98
N GLY A 197 11.13 5.71 11.08
CA GLY A 197 11.62 5.26 12.36
C GLY A 197 13.08 4.87 12.37
N GLY A 198 13.43 3.90 13.19
CA GLY A 198 14.79 3.38 13.34
C GLY A 198 15.50 3.87 14.58
N ARG A 199 16.82 3.68 14.62
CA ARG A 199 17.72 4.08 15.73
C ARG A 199 18.89 4.86 15.20
N THR A 200 19.28 5.94 15.89
CA THR A 200 20.47 6.76 15.61
C THR A 200 21.63 6.47 16.57
N SER A 201 21.36 5.75 17.65
CA SER A 201 22.37 5.42 18.67
C SER A 201 21.97 4.17 19.44
N SER A 202 22.90 3.63 20.22
CA SER A 202 22.63 2.59 21.22
C SER A 202 22.11 3.15 22.54
N SER A 203 22.09 4.48 22.72
CA SER A 203 21.63 5.18 23.92
C SER A 203 20.11 5.12 24.08
N THR A 204 19.61 5.42 25.27
CA THR A 204 18.17 5.45 25.57
C THR A 204 17.65 6.89 25.56
N PRO A 205 16.53 7.22 24.89
CA PRO A 205 15.71 6.33 24.06
C PRO A 205 16.35 6.06 22.70
N PRO A 206 16.44 4.81 22.27
CA PRO A 206 17.15 4.47 21.04
C PRO A 206 16.32 4.68 19.76
N GLY A 207 14.98 4.61 19.84
CA GLY A 207 14.07 4.75 18.71
C GLY A 207 13.79 6.21 18.39
N VAL A 208 13.62 6.50 17.07
CA VAL A 208 13.23 7.81 16.56
C VAL A 208 11.90 7.71 15.82
N ALA A 209 11.21 8.85 15.67
CA ALA A 209 9.98 8.96 14.91
C ALA A 209 10.21 9.48 13.48
N ASN A 210 11.42 9.94 13.18
CA ASN A 210 11.76 10.60 11.91
C ASN A 210 11.34 9.79 10.69
N VAL A 211 10.78 10.50 9.72
CA VAL A 211 10.41 9.96 8.41
C VAL A 211 11.03 10.82 7.32
N GLU A 212 11.68 10.16 6.39
CA GLU A 212 12.23 10.80 5.20
C GLU A 212 11.57 10.23 3.94
N SER A 213 11.32 11.12 2.97
CA SER A 213 10.70 10.83 1.69
C SER A 213 11.71 11.03 0.57
N TRP A 214 11.82 10.06 -0.34
CA TRP A 214 12.69 10.06 -1.52
C TRP A 214 11.92 10.46 -2.76
N ASN A 215 12.43 11.41 -3.54
CA ASN A 215 11.79 11.93 -4.75
C ASN A 215 12.47 11.46 -6.06
N GLY A 216 13.35 10.47 -5.99
CA GLY A 216 14.16 10.00 -7.11
C GLY A 216 15.55 10.65 -7.19
N SER A 217 15.84 11.68 -6.38
CA SER A 217 17.14 12.38 -6.38
C SER A 217 17.65 12.78 -5.00
N ALA A 218 16.76 13.03 -4.04
CA ALA A 218 17.11 13.43 -2.69
C ALA A 218 16.10 12.97 -1.66
N TRP A 219 16.60 12.70 -0.44
CA TRP A 219 15.78 12.47 0.75
C TRP A 219 15.43 13.79 1.42
N THR A 220 14.20 13.92 1.85
CA THR A 220 13.68 15.11 2.55
C THR A 220 12.88 14.66 3.76
N GLU A 221 13.17 15.25 4.93
CA GLU A 221 12.39 15.00 6.14
C GLU A 221 10.98 15.54 5.98
N ILE A 222 10.01 14.74 6.39
CA ILE A 222 8.57 15.06 6.37
C ILE A 222 7.98 14.88 7.77
N ASN A 223 6.65 14.87 7.90
CA ASN A 223 5.99 14.66 9.18
C ASN A 223 6.33 13.29 9.78
N ASP A 224 6.69 13.31 11.06
CA ASP A 224 7.10 12.15 11.82
C ASP A 224 5.95 11.16 12.10
N LEU A 225 6.33 9.93 12.47
CA LEU A 225 5.43 8.98 13.15
C LEU A 225 4.90 9.59 14.46
N ASN A 226 3.66 9.27 14.84
CA ASN A 226 3.13 9.67 16.14
C ASN A 226 3.87 9.01 17.31
N GLN A 227 4.46 7.83 17.07
CA GLN A 227 5.24 7.12 18.09
C GLN A 227 6.60 6.69 17.55
N ALA A 228 7.68 7.11 18.23
CA ALA A 228 9.03 6.66 17.94
C ALA A 228 9.14 5.14 18.05
N ARG A 229 9.77 4.49 17.08
CA ARG A 229 9.93 3.04 17.04
C ARG A 229 11.07 2.59 16.15
N TYR A 230 11.59 1.40 16.41
CA TYR A 230 12.50 0.69 15.52
C TYR A 230 12.15 -0.80 15.45
N ALA A 231 12.77 -1.53 14.53
CA ALA A 231 12.44 -2.95 14.26
C ALA A 231 10.93 -3.15 13.96
N ALA A 232 10.33 -2.15 13.33
CA ALA A 232 8.99 -2.13 12.80
C ALA A 232 8.95 -2.68 11.37
N SER A 233 7.77 -2.88 10.85
CA SER A 233 7.55 -3.19 9.45
C SER A 233 6.62 -2.18 8.78
N SER A 234 6.57 -2.20 7.44
CA SER A 234 5.81 -1.22 6.67
C SER A 234 5.32 -1.81 5.35
N SER A 235 4.26 -1.26 4.82
CA SER A 235 3.73 -1.60 3.50
C SER A 235 3.14 -0.37 2.84
N GLY A 236 3.05 -0.38 1.51
CA GLY A 236 2.39 0.66 0.75
C GLY A 236 3.27 1.40 -0.24
N ILE A 237 2.73 2.51 -0.73
CA ILE A 237 3.41 3.45 -1.64
C ILE A 237 3.72 4.76 -0.91
N GLN A 238 4.62 5.56 -1.48
CA GLN A 238 5.10 6.81 -0.86
C GLN A 238 3.97 7.74 -0.37
N THR A 239 2.87 7.83 -1.08
CA THR A 239 1.74 8.73 -0.75
C THR A 239 0.62 8.05 0.03
N ASN A 240 0.71 6.74 0.21
CA ASN A 240 -0.32 5.94 0.90
C ASN A 240 0.34 4.68 1.48
N GLY A 241 0.94 4.81 2.64
CA GLY A 241 1.70 3.75 3.30
C GLY A 241 1.31 3.54 4.74
N MET A 242 1.83 2.50 5.32
CA MET A 242 1.61 2.17 6.72
C MET A 242 2.88 1.68 7.39
N VAL A 243 3.01 1.98 8.70
CA VAL A 243 4.06 1.47 9.58
C VAL A 243 3.38 0.81 10.77
N PHE A 244 3.79 -0.40 11.11
CA PHE A 244 3.16 -1.18 12.17
C PHE A 244 4.18 -1.98 12.98
N ALA A 245 3.74 -2.45 14.17
CA ALA A 245 4.58 -3.19 15.10
C ALA A 245 5.81 -2.37 15.56
N GLY A 246 6.87 -3.07 15.94
CA GLY A 246 8.16 -2.50 16.30
C GLY A 246 8.40 -2.47 17.79
N TYR A 247 9.42 -1.73 18.19
CA TYR A 247 9.87 -1.65 19.57
C TYR A 247 10.16 -0.23 20.00
N GLN A 248 9.61 0.14 21.13
CA GLN A 248 10.00 1.32 21.92
C GLN A 248 10.24 0.87 23.36
N PRO A 249 11.48 0.83 23.80
CA PRO A 249 11.82 0.29 25.11
C PRO A 249 10.97 0.87 26.25
N PRO A 250 10.48 0.02 27.15
CA PRO A 250 10.75 -1.43 27.24
C PRO A 250 9.73 -2.33 26.48
N ASN A 251 8.86 -1.77 25.64
CA ASN A 251 7.68 -2.46 25.11
C ASN A 251 7.79 -2.77 23.62
N ASN A 252 7.37 -3.97 23.23
CA ASN A 252 6.96 -4.25 21.85
C ASN A 252 5.66 -3.51 21.56
N LEU A 253 5.46 -3.15 20.31
CA LEU A 253 4.29 -2.38 19.88
C LEU A 253 3.35 -3.23 19.03
N SER A 254 2.05 -3.00 19.22
CA SER A 254 1.01 -3.47 18.31
C SER A 254 0.51 -2.35 17.39
N LYS A 255 0.96 -1.14 17.60
CA LYS A 255 0.49 0.08 16.96
C LYS A 255 0.67 0.07 15.45
N THR A 256 -0.38 0.47 14.75
CA THR A 256 -0.38 0.70 13.30
C THR A 256 -0.65 2.17 13.03
N GLU A 257 0.17 2.77 12.19
CA GLU A 257 0.00 4.14 11.73
C GLU A 257 -0.05 4.16 10.19
N VAL A 258 -1.01 4.87 9.62
CA VAL A 258 -1.14 5.04 8.17
C VAL A 258 -0.80 6.46 7.75
N PHE A 259 -0.15 6.59 6.61
CA PHE A 259 0.25 7.84 5.98
C PHE A 259 -0.73 8.19 4.86
N ASP A 260 -1.27 9.41 4.87
CA ASP A 260 -2.25 9.91 3.90
C ASP A 260 -1.65 10.80 2.81
N GLY A 261 -0.31 10.80 2.68
CA GLY A 261 0.44 11.72 1.81
C GLY A 261 0.91 12.99 2.53
N THR A 262 0.47 13.22 3.78
CA THR A 262 0.82 14.41 4.56
C THR A 262 1.23 14.06 5.98
N SER A 263 0.45 13.24 6.68
CA SER A 263 0.65 12.91 8.10
C SER A 263 0.32 11.46 8.41
N PHE A 264 0.83 11.00 9.55
CA PHE A 264 0.53 9.68 10.07
C PHE A 264 -0.67 9.74 11.05
N THR A 265 -1.54 8.76 10.96
CA THR A 265 -2.69 8.58 11.86
C THR A 265 -2.72 7.16 12.40
N GLU A 266 -2.90 7.01 13.72
CA GLU A 266 -3.08 5.71 14.36
C GLU A 266 -4.41 5.08 13.94
N VAL A 267 -4.37 3.79 13.62
CA VAL A 267 -5.52 2.98 13.16
C VAL A 267 -5.62 1.70 13.97
N GLY A 268 -6.36 0.69 13.51
CA GLY A 268 -6.52 -0.59 14.20
C GLY A 268 -5.19 -1.30 14.45
N ASP A 269 -4.94 -1.72 15.67
CA ASP A 269 -3.70 -2.36 16.13
C ASP A 269 -3.63 -3.83 15.73
N LEU A 270 -2.41 -4.36 15.62
CA LEU A 270 -2.16 -5.81 15.58
C LEU A 270 -2.73 -6.51 16.81
N GLY A 271 -3.16 -7.74 16.67
CA GLY A 271 -3.61 -8.59 17.78
C GLY A 271 -2.50 -8.91 18.77
N THR A 272 -1.24 -8.91 18.31
CA THR A 272 -0.06 -9.19 19.14
C THR A 272 0.98 -8.09 19.02
N ALA A 273 1.46 -7.57 20.14
CA ALA A 273 2.59 -6.63 20.17
C ALA A 273 3.89 -7.37 19.85
N VAL A 274 4.56 -6.97 18.74
CA VAL A 274 5.73 -7.66 18.20
C VAL A 274 6.76 -6.68 17.65
N ARG A 275 8.00 -7.12 17.61
CA ARG A 275 9.13 -6.46 16.92
C ARG A 275 9.88 -7.45 16.05
N ASP A 276 10.86 -6.97 15.29
CA ASP A 276 11.68 -7.82 14.43
C ASP A 276 10.80 -8.63 13.44
N VAL A 277 9.67 -8.03 13.06
CA VAL A 277 8.66 -8.58 12.18
C VAL A 277 8.95 -8.25 10.73
N GLN A 278 8.29 -8.99 9.84
CA GLN A 278 8.40 -8.80 8.41
C GLN A 278 7.03 -8.58 7.78
N CYS A 279 7.05 -7.98 6.62
CA CYS A 279 5.86 -7.81 5.79
C CYS A 279 6.10 -8.25 4.35
N ALA A 280 5.02 -8.51 3.67
CA ALA A 280 4.99 -8.53 2.22
C ALA A 280 4.92 -7.07 1.73
N ASN A 281 6.03 -6.54 1.25
CA ASN A 281 6.12 -5.15 0.79
C ASN A 281 6.01 -5.11 -0.74
N ASN A 282 4.82 -4.75 -1.23
CA ASN A 282 4.56 -4.60 -2.66
C ASN A 282 4.50 -3.10 -3.02
N PRO A 283 5.46 -2.60 -3.81
CA PRO A 283 5.51 -1.19 -4.17
C PRO A 283 4.36 -0.70 -5.07
N SER A 284 3.48 -1.60 -5.50
CA SER A 284 2.29 -1.29 -6.31
C SER A 284 0.99 -1.29 -5.52
N GLN A 285 1.03 -1.63 -4.23
CA GLN A 285 -0.16 -1.67 -3.38
C GLN A 285 -0.10 -0.55 -2.34
N GLY A 286 -1.21 0.17 -2.17
CA GLY A 286 -1.42 1.06 -1.04
C GLY A 286 -1.74 0.29 0.25
N ILE A 287 -2.44 0.93 1.15
CA ILE A 287 -2.77 0.40 2.49
C ILE A 287 -4.04 -0.47 2.52
N GLU A 288 -4.62 -0.82 1.39
CA GLU A 288 -5.85 -1.62 1.33
C GLU A 288 -5.70 -2.97 2.02
N ASN A 289 -4.52 -3.56 1.86
CA ASN A 289 -4.16 -4.83 2.47
C ASN A 289 -2.68 -4.86 2.82
N ALA A 290 -2.33 -5.52 3.93
CA ALA A 290 -0.95 -5.81 4.30
C ALA A 290 -0.86 -7.19 4.99
N LEU A 291 0.36 -7.71 5.05
CA LEU A 291 0.67 -8.97 5.71
C LEU A 291 1.82 -8.77 6.68
N ASN A 292 1.61 -9.08 7.94
CA ASN A 292 2.62 -9.15 8.99
C ASN A 292 2.90 -10.61 9.34
N PHE A 293 4.14 -11.00 9.53
CA PHE A 293 4.48 -12.36 9.93
C PHE A 293 5.79 -12.47 10.72
N GLY A 294 5.87 -13.50 11.55
CA GLY A 294 7.05 -13.82 12.34
C GLY A 294 7.38 -12.80 13.43
N GLY A 295 8.64 -12.68 13.76
CA GLY A 295 9.16 -11.71 14.72
C GLY A 295 9.26 -12.22 16.16
N PHE A 296 9.29 -11.27 17.11
CA PHE A 296 9.48 -11.52 18.52
C PHE A 296 8.45 -10.74 19.38
N SER A 297 7.68 -11.47 20.17
CA SER A 297 6.81 -10.90 21.21
C SER A 297 7.50 -10.94 22.59
N THR A 298 7.23 -11.91 23.39
CA THR A 298 8.01 -12.38 24.55
C THR A 298 8.80 -13.63 24.19
N VAL A 299 8.41 -14.25 23.09
CA VAL A 299 9.02 -15.43 22.47
C VAL A 299 9.08 -15.21 20.93
N TYR A 300 9.90 -15.98 20.26
CA TYR A 300 9.87 -16.05 18.80
C TYR A 300 8.51 -16.58 18.35
N THR A 301 7.92 -15.95 17.35
CA THR A 301 6.56 -16.26 16.92
C THR A 301 6.49 -16.65 15.46
N SER A 302 5.55 -17.53 15.13
CA SER A 302 5.17 -17.90 13.76
C SER A 302 3.85 -17.26 13.33
N VAL A 303 3.31 -16.35 14.13
CA VAL A 303 2.02 -15.69 13.86
C VAL A 303 2.07 -14.92 12.56
N THR A 304 1.01 -15.04 11.80
CA THR A 304 0.74 -14.21 10.62
C THR A 304 -0.55 -13.44 10.87
N GLU A 305 -0.55 -12.17 10.56
CA GLU A 305 -1.73 -11.32 10.61
C GLU A 305 -1.91 -10.59 9.27
N THR A 306 -3.15 -10.53 8.81
CA THR A 306 -3.53 -9.82 7.58
C THR A 306 -4.29 -8.56 7.93
N TRP A 307 -3.87 -7.44 7.36
CA TRP A 307 -4.59 -6.18 7.43
C TRP A 307 -5.62 -6.10 6.31
N THR A 308 -6.79 -5.63 6.68
CA THR A 308 -7.80 -5.18 5.72
C THR A 308 -8.19 -3.76 6.10
N ALA A 309 -7.95 -2.83 5.20
CA ALA A 309 -8.45 -1.47 5.35
C ALA A 309 -9.97 -1.52 5.52
N PRO A 310 -10.57 -0.59 6.26
CA PRO A 310 -12.01 -0.47 6.29
C PRO A 310 -12.45 -0.42 4.83
N SER A 311 -13.56 -1.10 4.53
CA SER A 311 -14.23 -0.85 3.27
C SER A 311 -14.48 0.66 3.24
N ILE A 312 -13.56 1.37 2.59
CA ILE A 312 -13.80 2.77 2.28
C ILE A 312 -15.19 2.71 1.68
N PHE A 313 -16.11 3.50 2.19
CA PHE A 313 -17.22 3.90 1.36
C PHE A 313 -16.58 4.64 0.18
N SER A 314 -15.96 3.90 -0.70
CA SER A 314 -15.39 4.36 -1.97
C SER A 314 -16.50 4.76 -2.92
N LYS A 315 -17.72 4.82 -2.37
CA LYS A 315 -18.86 5.48 -2.90
C LYS A 315 -19.36 6.41 -1.81
N THR A 316 -18.72 7.54 -1.64
CA THR A 316 -19.54 8.72 -1.55
C THR A 316 -20.53 8.56 -2.69
N THR A 317 -21.76 8.19 -2.38
CA THR A 317 -22.79 8.08 -3.40
C THR A 317 -22.88 9.46 -4.01
N GLU A 318 -22.52 9.60 -5.27
CA GLU A 318 -22.61 10.87 -5.98
C GLU A 318 -24.01 11.41 -5.77
N GLY A 319 -24.12 12.69 -5.33
CA GLY A 319 -25.39 13.29 -4.94
C GLY A 319 -25.77 13.11 -3.46
N GLN A 320 -24.92 12.54 -2.61
CA GLN A 320 -25.20 12.49 -1.18
C GLN A 320 -25.07 13.89 -0.56
N LEU A 321 -26.14 14.39 0.04
CA LEU A 321 -26.12 15.65 0.78
C LEU A 321 -25.63 15.42 2.22
N PHE A 322 -24.65 16.22 2.65
CA PHE A 322 -24.19 16.24 4.04
C PHE A 322 -24.02 17.67 4.54
N PHE A 323 -24.08 17.85 5.85
CA PHE A 323 -23.87 19.16 6.48
C PHE A 323 -22.42 19.27 6.96
N ASN A 324 -21.68 20.21 6.36
CA ASN A 324 -20.33 20.54 6.81
C ASN A 324 -20.39 21.55 7.94
N SER A 325 -20.10 21.12 9.17
CA SER A 325 -20.19 21.97 10.37
C SER A 325 -19.14 23.10 10.40
N THR A 326 -17.99 22.91 9.77
CA THR A 326 -16.95 23.94 9.66
C THR A 326 -17.34 25.04 8.69
N ALA A 327 -17.93 24.69 7.57
CA ALA A 327 -18.43 25.63 6.58
C ALA A 327 -19.85 26.13 6.91
N ASN A 328 -20.51 25.56 7.93
CA ASN A 328 -21.88 25.80 8.32
C ASN A 328 -22.86 25.77 7.12
N ALA A 329 -22.69 24.80 6.24
CA ALA A 329 -23.43 24.68 4.99
C ALA A 329 -23.67 23.23 4.60
N PHE A 330 -24.78 22.98 3.90
CA PHE A 330 -24.97 21.71 3.21
C PHE A 330 -24.01 21.61 2.03
N LYS A 331 -23.39 20.46 1.87
CA LYS A 331 -22.51 20.07 0.77
C LYS A 331 -23.10 18.85 0.10
N GLU A 332 -22.88 18.73 -1.18
CA GLU A 332 -23.17 17.55 -1.97
C GLU A 332 -21.85 16.83 -2.27
N THR A 333 -21.84 15.52 -2.13
CA THR A 333 -20.72 14.73 -2.62
C THR A 333 -20.79 14.69 -4.13
N ILE A 334 -19.89 15.40 -4.76
CA ILE A 334 -19.58 15.23 -6.17
C ILE A 334 -18.36 14.32 -6.26
N SER A 335 -18.34 13.38 -7.20
CA SER A 335 -17.11 12.67 -7.51
C SER A 335 -16.08 13.73 -7.87
N ASP A 336 -14.98 13.79 -7.12
CA ASP A 336 -13.85 14.64 -7.47
C ASP A 336 -13.18 14.03 -8.70
N ILE A 337 -13.80 14.27 -9.83
CA ILE A 337 -13.10 14.16 -11.11
C ILE A 337 -12.12 15.32 -11.06
N ALA A 338 -10.87 15.01 -10.76
CA ALA A 338 -9.77 15.96 -10.70
C ALA A 338 -9.96 17.05 -11.75
N THR A 339 -10.34 18.23 -11.30
CA THR A 339 -10.53 19.47 -12.06
C THR A 339 -10.69 19.28 -13.58
N GLY A 340 -11.69 18.48 -13.99
CA GLY A 340 -12.06 18.40 -15.39
C GLY A 340 -12.67 19.74 -15.81
N THR A 341 -12.00 20.46 -16.66
CA THR A 341 -12.62 21.60 -17.35
C THR A 341 -13.63 21.03 -18.33
N TRP A 342 -14.89 21.42 -18.20
CA TRP A 342 -15.87 21.15 -19.23
C TRP A 342 -15.47 21.94 -20.46
N ALA A 343 -15.05 21.24 -21.52
CA ALA A 343 -14.94 21.82 -22.85
C ALA A 343 -16.24 21.50 -23.59
N SER A 344 -16.75 22.45 -24.37
CA SER A 344 -17.87 22.17 -25.27
C SER A 344 -17.40 21.15 -26.32
N GLY A 345 -18.00 19.94 -26.27
CA GLY A 345 -17.85 18.94 -27.34
C GLY A 345 -18.70 19.25 -28.55
N GLY A 346 -18.73 18.32 -29.51
CA GLY A 346 -19.63 18.42 -30.67
C GLY A 346 -21.10 18.42 -30.24
N ASN A 347 -21.89 19.22 -30.89
CA ASN A 347 -23.33 19.26 -30.68
C ASN A 347 -24.01 18.02 -31.32
N LEU A 348 -25.15 17.61 -30.76
CA LEU A 348 -26.04 16.71 -31.43
C LEU A 348 -26.45 17.29 -32.79
N ASN A 349 -26.57 16.47 -33.82
CA ASN A 349 -27.01 16.91 -35.16
C ASN A 349 -28.45 17.41 -35.12
N THR A 350 -29.25 16.85 -34.23
CA THR A 350 -30.62 17.31 -34.01
C THR A 350 -30.83 17.70 -32.55
N ALA A 351 -31.20 18.95 -32.30
CA ALA A 351 -31.46 19.43 -30.91
C ALA A 351 -32.68 18.70 -30.33
N ARG A 352 -32.47 18.04 -29.21
CA ARG A 352 -33.47 17.21 -28.51
C ARG A 352 -33.32 17.36 -27.00
N TYR A 353 -34.40 17.25 -26.27
CA TYR A 353 -34.43 17.18 -24.81
C TYR A 353 -35.03 15.85 -24.33
N LEU A 354 -34.84 15.50 -23.09
CA LEU A 354 -35.21 14.17 -22.53
C LEU A 354 -34.63 12.99 -23.30
N VAL A 355 -33.39 13.14 -23.72
CA VAL A 355 -32.64 12.06 -24.40
C VAL A 355 -32.24 10.96 -23.44
N ALA A 356 -32.05 9.74 -23.97
CA ALA A 356 -31.41 8.65 -23.26
C ALA A 356 -30.00 8.44 -23.79
N ALA A 357 -29.07 8.05 -22.93
CA ALA A 357 -27.70 7.69 -23.28
C ALA A 357 -27.38 6.27 -22.86
N GLY A 358 -26.45 5.63 -23.55
CA GLY A 358 -25.97 4.30 -23.21
C GLY A 358 -25.17 4.32 -21.89
N ALA A 359 -25.53 3.48 -20.94
CA ALA A 359 -24.91 3.43 -19.60
C ALA A 359 -23.44 2.99 -19.59
N THR A 360 -22.92 2.48 -20.71
CA THR A 360 -21.54 1.95 -20.85
C THR A 360 -20.68 2.76 -21.82
N GLY A 361 -21.14 3.94 -22.23
CA GLY A 361 -20.37 4.83 -23.12
C GLY A 361 -19.11 5.38 -22.42
N SER A 362 -18.10 5.67 -23.23
CA SER A 362 -16.88 6.37 -22.80
C SER A 362 -16.90 7.81 -23.31
N GLN A 363 -15.97 8.64 -22.83
CA GLN A 363 -15.81 10.03 -23.27
C GLN A 363 -15.53 10.14 -24.78
N THR A 364 -14.97 9.11 -25.41
CA THR A 364 -14.62 9.05 -26.84
C THR A 364 -15.52 8.10 -27.64
N ALA A 365 -16.50 7.47 -27.01
CA ALA A 365 -17.44 6.57 -27.66
C ALA A 365 -18.75 6.50 -26.88
N ALA A 366 -19.73 7.25 -27.27
CA ALA A 366 -21.05 7.28 -26.62
C ALA A 366 -22.16 7.18 -27.63
N ILE A 367 -23.34 6.74 -27.18
CA ILE A 367 -24.56 6.67 -27.97
C ILE A 367 -25.66 7.47 -27.27
N VAL A 368 -26.36 8.28 -28.03
CA VAL A 368 -27.54 9.05 -27.56
C VAL A 368 -28.70 8.69 -28.49
N PHE A 369 -29.83 8.36 -27.93
CA PHE A 369 -31.00 7.95 -28.68
C PHE A 369 -32.29 8.49 -28.06
N SER A 370 -33.34 8.54 -28.89
CA SER A 370 -34.67 9.00 -28.45
C SER A 370 -34.65 10.49 -28.12
N GLY A 371 -35.67 10.95 -27.43
CA GLY A 371 -35.83 12.32 -26.94
C GLY A 371 -37.05 13.01 -27.55
N ALA A 372 -37.33 14.23 -27.08
CA ALA A 372 -38.36 15.10 -27.63
C ALA A 372 -37.74 16.07 -28.62
N GLU A 373 -38.15 15.95 -29.84
CA GLU A 373 -38.17 16.91 -30.92
C GLU A 373 -39.60 16.87 -31.39
N PRO A 374 -40.43 17.88 -31.05
CA PRO A 374 -41.87 17.69 -31.27
C PRO A 374 -42.26 17.11 -32.61
N PRO A 375 -43.02 15.97 -32.65
CA PRO A 375 -43.65 15.33 -31.49
C PRO A 375 -42.77 14.38 -30.66
N ASN A 376 -41.93 13.57 -31.20
CA ASN A 376 -40.98 12.70 -30.52
C ASN A 376 -39.94 12.22 -31.54
N SER A 377 -38.73 11.90 -31.11
CA SER A 377 -37.63 11.46 -31.93
C SER A 377 -37.35 9.96 -31.80
N ALA A 378 -37.11 9.30 -32.93
CA ALA A 378 -36.54 7.96 -32.98
C ALA A 378 -35.01 7.98 -33.22
N LYS A 379 -34.45 9.14 -33.46
CA LYS A 379 -33.06 9.32 -33.87
C LYS A 379 -32.06 8.78 -32.86
N THR A 380 -31.03 8.15 -33.39
CA THR A 380 -29.89 7.67 -32.65
C THR A 380 -28.64 8.30 -33.21
N GLU A 381 -27.80 8.84 -32.34
CA GLU A 381 -26.52 9.42 -32.72
C GLU A 381 -25.40 8.81 -31.91
N THR A 382 -24.29 8.51 -32.53
CA THR A 382 -23.05 8.03 -31.88
C THR A 382 -22.02 9.14 -31.86
N TYR A 383 -21.29 9.22 -30.76
CA TYR A 383 -20.20 10.17 -30.53
C TYR A 383 -18.85 9.47 -30.64
N ASP A 384 -17.92 10.03 -31.42
CA ASP A 384 -16.59 9.49 -31.70
C ASP A 384 -15.46 10.17 -30.90
N GLY A 385 -15.79 11.03 -29.95
CA GLY A 385 -14.85 11.85 -29.17
C GLY A 385 -14.71 13.28 -29.71
N SER A 386 -15.25 13.58 -30.89
CA SER A 386 -15.20 14.92 -31.52
C SER A 386 -16.54 15.39 -32.06
N SER A 387 -17.33 14.50 -32.62
CA SER A 387 -18.60 14.81 -33.30
C SER A 387 -19.65 13.74 -33.11
N PHE A 388 -20.91 14.14 -33.25
CA PHE A 388 -22.05 13.21 -33.32
C PHE A 388 -22.38 12.85 -34.74
N THR A 389 -22.66 11.57 -34.98
CA THR A 389 -23.08 11.03 -36.28
C THR A 389 -24.40 10.28 -36.12
N GLU A 390 -25.41 10.61 -36.93
CA GLU A 390 -26.68 9.91 -36.96
C GLU A 390 -26.49 8.47 -37.48
N THR A 391 -27.08 7.51 -36.78
CA THR A 391 -27.01 6.08 -37.11
C THR A 391 -28.43 5.50 -37.26
N GLY A 392 -28.58 4.17 -37.22
CA GLY A 392 -29.90 3.54 -37.35
C GLY A 392 -30.87 3.92 -36.25
N ASP A 393 -32.03 4.40 -36.61
CA ASP A 393 -33.06 4.89 -35.73
C ASP A 393 -33.76 3.79 -34.92
N LEU A 394 -34.38 4.15 -33.83
CA LEU A 394 -35.29 3.28 -33.08
C LEU A 394 -36.54 2.99 -33.94
N ASN A 395 -37.10 1.79 -33.80
CA ASN A 395 -38.31 1.41 -34.48
C ASN A 395 -39.55 2.27 -34.12
N GLN A 396 -39.49 2.99 -33.01
CA GLN A 396 -40.52 3.91 -32.57
C GLN A 396 -39.90 5.16 -31.91
N ALA A 397 -40.43 6.33 -32.27
CA ALA A 397 -40.08 7.59 -31.61
C ALA A 397 -40.59 7.62 -30.16
N ARG A 398 -39.73 8.02 -29.22
CA ARG A 398 -40.00 8.03 -27.77
C ARG A 398 -39.36 9.24 -27.09
N THR A 399 -39.95 9.67 -26.00
CA THR A 399 -39.43 10.79 -25.15
C THR A 399 -38.86 10.32 -23.82
N LYS A 400 -39.11 9.08 -23.39
CA LYS A 400 -38.64 8.52 -22.13
C LYS A 400 -38.45 7.02 -22.26
N LEU A 401 -37.25 6.54 -22.03
CA LEU A 401 -37.02 5.12 -21.78
C LEU A 401 -37.14 4.90 -20.28
N LEU A 402 -37.94 3.91 -19.89
CA LEU A 402 -38.09 3.51 -18.49
C LEU A 402 -36.75 3.03 -17.95
N GLU A 403 -36.37 3.53 -16.79
CA GLU A 403 -35.31 2.91 -16.00
C GLU A 403 -35.66 1.43 -15.78
N GLN A 404 -34.67 0.56 -15.96
CA GLN A 404 -34.86 -0.88 -15.67
C GLN A 404 -35.29 -1.05 -14.21
N GLY A 405 -36.49 -1.53 -13.94
CA GLY A 405 -36.95 -1.93 -12.63
C GLY A 405 -38.31 -1.42 -12.16
N GLN A 406 -39.01 -0.61 -12.92
CA GLN A 406 -40.40 -0.21 -12.55
C GLN A 406 -41.41 -1.02 -13.37
N PRO A 407 -42.43 -1.66 -12.74
CA PRO A 407 -43.51 -2.31 -13.46
C PRO A 407 -44.35 -1.27 -14.20
N LEU A 408 -44.72 -1.59 -15.42
CA LEU A 408 -45.62 -0.78 -16.25
C LEU A 408 -46.95 -0.55 -15.50
N PRO A 409 -47.48 0.68 -15.43
CA PRO A 409 -48.85 0.85 -15.03
C PRO A 409 -49.79 0.22 -16.07
N LEU A 410 -50.55 -0.78 -15.62
CA LEU A 410 -51.67 -1.33 -16.37
C LEU A 410 -52.72 -0.22 -16.53
N TYR A 411 -52.87 0.34 -17.73
CA TYR A 411 -54.08 1.04 -18.07
C TYR A 411 -55.10 0.00 -18.48
N VAL A 412 -56.19 -0.08 -17.70
CA VAL A 412 -57.44 -0.73 -18.05
C VAL A 412 -58.24 0.24 -18.91
#